data_e4b9ed0d5ed9bbb6588a73518346927e
#
_entry.id   e4b9ed0d5ed9bbb6588a73518346927e
#
_cell.length_a   1.000
_cell.length_b   1.000
_cell.length_c   1.000
_cell.angle_alpha   90.00
_cell.angle_beta   90.00
_cell.angle_gamma   90.00
#
_symmetry.space_group_name_H-M   'P 1'
#
loop_
_entity.id
_entity.type
_entity.pdbx_description
1 polymer ?
#
loop_
_entity_poly.entity_id
_entity_poly.type
_entity_poly.pdbx_seq_one_letter_code
_entity_poly.pdbx_strand_id
1 'polypeptide(L)'
;GDGSQFWFEITTGSLGSENIILNCNGGTVALTGGGTSAQVCLDGMAQVLSFDSTGTSGTNFAYVVTDNNGIILGLPPGDMVNFQPAGPGECWVWGLSYSGNITAQLGDNATMVPLSDSCYDLSDNFITVFRDSVSGGDMITDEMGNDTVQVCLDGMPQVISFDSVGNVGPNFAYVVTDNNGTILGLPPGDMVNFQHYQKR
;
A
#
# COMPACT_ATOMS: atom_id res chain seq x y z
N GLY A 1 -10.12 -22.64 1.17
CA GLY A 1 -10.98 -22.88 2.30
C GLY A 1 -11.96 -23.97 2.00
N ASP A 2 -12.00 -25.00 2.82
CA ASP A 2 -12.95 -26.09 2.71
C ASP A 2 -14.31 -25.58 3.22
N GLY A 3 -15.24 -25.36 2.32
CA GLY A 3 -16.61 -24.97 2.62
C GLY A 3 -17.36 -26.10 3.34
N SER A 4 -17.09 -26.31 4.62
CA SER A 4 -17.86 -27.25 5.43
C SER A 4 -19.27 -26.70 5.67
N GLN A 5 -20.22 -27.17 4.88
CA GLN A 5 -21.63 -26.94 5.12
C GLN A 5 -22.07 -27.77 6.32
N PHE A 6 -22.42 -27.13 7.43
CA PHE A 6 -23.06 -27.78 8.54
C PHE A 6 -24.58 -27.74 8.33
N TRP A 7 -25.18 -28.93 8.10
CA TRP A 7 -26.62 -29.08 8.04
C TRP A 7 -27.14 -29.42 9.43
N PHE A 8 -27.99 -28.58 10.00
CA PHE A 8 -28.78 -28.93 11.14
C PHE A 8 -30.22 -29.16 10.71
N GLU A 9 -30.67 -30.38 10.72
CA GLU A 9 -32.08 -30.69 10.57
C GLU A 9 -32.75 -30.66 11.96
N ILE A 10 -33.51 -29.61 12.26
CA ILE A 10 -34.32 -29.54 13.48
C ILE A 10 -35.72 -29.97 13.08
N THR A 11 -36.03 -31.26 13.29
CA THR A 11 -37.40 -31.80 13.21
C THR A 11 -38.11 -31.65 14.53
N THR A 12 -38.81 -30.55 14.76
CA THR A 12 -39.84 -30.46 15.80
C THR A 12 -41.14 -29.98 15.16
N GLY A 13 -42.20 -30.71 15.49
CA GLY A 13 -43.51 -30.50 14.91
C GLY A 13 -44.04 -29.08 15.08
N SER A 14 -44.63 -28.59 14.01
CA SER A 14 -45.72 -27.61 13.96
C SER A 14 -45.53 -26.23 14.58
N LEU A 15 -44.48 -25.56 14.22
CA LEU A 15 -44.42 -24.08 14.04
C LEU A 15 -43.36 -23.81 13.00
N GLY A 16 -43.64 -22.97 11.99
CA GLY A 16 -42.82 -22.79 10.82
C GLY A 16 -41.34 -22.68 11.15
N SER A 17 -40.54 -23.67 10.74
CA SER A 17 -39.09 -23.61 10.82
C SER A 17 -38.59 -22.70 9.73
N GLU A 18 -38.21 -21.50 10.08
CA GLU A 18 -37.33 -20.72 9.23
C GLU A 18 -35.95 -21.38 9.32
N ASN A 19 -35.53 -22.02 8.24
CA ASN A 19 -34.15 -22.45 8.09
C ASN A 19 -33.26 -21.21 8.03
N ILE A 20 -32.72 -20.80 9.15
CA ILE A 20 -31.66 -19.77 9.18
C ILE A 20 -30.38 -20.45 8.70
N ILE A 21 -30.14 -20.42 7.40
CA ILE A 21 -28.84 -20.78 6.85
C ILE A 21 -27.93 -19.57 7.07
N LEU A 22 -27.14 -19.61 8.13
CA LEU A 22 -26.04 -18.66 8.31
C LEU A 22 -24.93 -19.08 7.35
N ASN A 23 -25.00 -18.61 6.12
CA ASN A 23 -23.95 -18.82 5.13
C ASN A 23 -23.20 -17.51 4.96
N CYS A 24 -21.96 -17.46 5.41
CA CYS A 24 -21.04 -16.37 5.13
C CYS A 24 -20.17 -16.79 3.95
N ASN A 25 -20.07 -15.92 2.93
CA ASN A 25 -19.17 -16.08 1.79
C ASN A 25 -18.37 -14.80 1.63
N GLY A 26 -17.06 -14.88 1.75
CA GLY A 26 -16.14 -13.76 1.61
C GLY A 26 -16.07 -13.20 0.19
N GLY A 27 -16.45 -14.01 -0.80
CA GLY A 27 -16.44 -13.61 -2.21
C GLY A 27 -15.04 -13.28 -2.72
N THR A 28 -14.94 -12.28 -3.57
CA THR A 28 -13.66 -11.79 -4.09
C THR A 28 -13.51 -10.29 -3.87
N VAL A 29 -12.26 -9.83 -3.76
CA VAL A 29 -11.91 -8.42 -3.58
C VAL A 29 -11.06 -7.91 -4.73
N ALA A 30 -11.21 -6.63 -5.07
CA ALA A 30 -10.40 -5.93 -6.06
C ALA A 30 -10.20 -4.48 -5.65
N LEU A 31 -9.23 -3.81 -6.25
CA LEU A 31 -9.12 -2.35 -6.20
C LEU A 31 -10.32 -1.73 -6.92
N THR A 32 -10.81 -0.59 -6.45
CA THR A 32 -11.81 0.18 -7.20
C THR A 32 -11.22 0.58 -8.56
N GLY A 33 -11.92 0.14 -9.62
CA GLY A 33 -11.40 0.23 -10.98
C GLY A 33 -10.70 -1.03 -11.50
N GLY A 34 -10.57 -2.06 -10.66
CA GLY A 34 -10.07 -3.39 -11.03
C GLY A 34 -8.61 -3.64 -10.62
N GLY A 35 -8.25 -4.92 -10.65
CA GLY A 35 -6.91 -5.39 -10.27
C GLY A 35 -6.80 -5.81 -8.80
N THR A 36 -5.76 -6.61 -8.52
CA THR A 36 -5.48 -7.20 -7.20
C THR A 36 -4.08 -6.87 -6.71
N SER A 37 -3.43 -5.84 -7.26
CA SER A 37 -2.12 -5.40 -6.84
C SER A 37 -2.00 -3.89 -6.97
N ALA A 38 -1.40 -3.25 -5.97
CA ALA A 38 -1.07 -1.83 -5.97
C ALA A 38 0.34 -1.60 -5.44
N GLN A 39 0.97 -0.53 -5.91
CA GLN A 39 2.21 0.00 -5.36
C GLN A 39 1.94 1.41 -4.83
N VAL A 40 2.35 1.69 -3.61
CA VAL A 40 2.24 3.00 -2.96
C VAL A 40 3.61 3.49 -2.53
N CYS A 41 3.86 4.77 -2.72
CA CYS A 41 5.10 5.43 -2.31
C CYS A 41 4.87 6.12 -0.97
N LEU A 42 5.71 5.79 0.02
CA LEU A 42 5.67 6.41 1.34
C LEU A 42 6.47 7.72 1.32
N ASP A 43 5.88 8.78 0.81
CA ASP A 43 6.47 10.09 0.56
C ASP A 43 6.02 11.18 1.56
N GLY A 44 5.27 10.79 2.60
CA GLY A 44 4.68 11.70 3.59
C GLY A 44 3.28 12.19 3.21
N MET A 45 2.80 11.92 1.99
CA MET A 45 1.45 12.27 1.56
C MET A 45 0.49 11.09 1.72
N ALA A 46 -0.80 11.37 1.93
CA ALA A 46 -1.79 10.31 2.09
C ALA A 46 -1.86 9.42 0.84
N GLN A 47 -1.64 8.12 1.03
CA GLN A 47 -1.71 7.09 0.00
C GLN A 47 -2.96 6.25 0.25
N VAL A 48 -4.09 6.70 -0.29
CA VAL A 48 -5.40 6.08 -0.06
C VAL A 48 -5.77 5.16 -1.22
N LEU A 49 -6.03 3.91 -0.92
CA LEU A 49 -6.60 2.94 -1.86
C LEU A 49 -8.06 2.64 -1.47
N SER A 50 -8.89 2.43 -2.47
CA SER A 50 -10.29 2.01 -2.32
C SER A 50 -10.49 0.62 -2.88
N PHE A 51 -11.41 -0.12 -2.29
CA PHE A 51 -11.62 -1.54 -2.58
C PHE A 51 -13.09 -1.82 -2.89
N ASP A 52 -13.29 -2.77 -3.78
CA ASP A 52 -14.60 -3.34 -4.12
C ASP A 52 -14.63 -4.82 -3.76
N SER A 53 -15.81 -5.34 -3.46
CA SER A 53 -16.05 -6.75 -3.22
C SER A 53 -17.21 -7.26 -4.05
N THR A 54 -17.16 -8.53 -4.47
CA THR A 54 -18.22 -9.18 -5.26
C THR A 54 -18.45 -10.60 -4.78
N GLY A 55 -19.69 -11.08 -4.93
CA GLY A 55 -20.07 -12.45 -4.55
C GLY A 55 -20.14 -12.69 -3.04
N THR A 56 -20.12 -11.64 -2.24
CA THR A 56 -20.17 -11.74 -0.77
C THR A 56 -21.58 -12.08 -0.30
N SER A 57 -21.68 -12.85 0.76
CA SER A 57 -22.93 -13.11 1.50
C SER A 57 -22.65 -13.18 3.00
N GLY A 58 -23.51 -12.56 3.79
CA GLY A 58 -23.41 -12.44 5.24
C GLY A 58 -24.19 -11.22 5.70
N THR A 59 -24.34 -11.04 7.00
CA THR A 59 -25.06 -9.88 7.55
C THR A 59 -24.22 -8.62 7.44
N ASN A 60 -22.90 -8.76 7.55
CA ASN A 60 -21.93 -7.67 7.55
C ASN A 60 -20.74 -8.01 6.64
N PHE A 61 -20.05 -6.96 6.22
CA PHE A 61 -18.80 -7.08 5.48
C PHE A 61 -17.77 -6.05 5.99
N ALA A 62 -16.51 -6.47 6.06
CA ALA A 62 -15.39 -5.61 6.45
C ALA A 62 -14.15 -5.97 5.63
N TYR A 63 -13.14 -5.11 5.64
CA TYR A 63 -11.82 -5.43 5.13
C TYR A 63 -10.87 -5.75 6.28
N VAL A 64 -9.93 -6.66 6.02
CA VAL A 64 -8.87 -7.06 6.95
C VAL A 64 -7.54 -6.83 6.24
N VAL A 65 -6.66 -6.06 6.86
CA VAL A 65 -5.30 -5.83 6.36
C VAL A 65 -4.35 -6.68 7.16
N THR A 66 -3.57 -7.53 6.48
CA THR A 66 -2.54 -8.38 7.10
C THR A 66 -1.16 -8.11 6.53
N ASP A 67 -0.11 -8.57 7.21
CA ASP A 67 1.19 -8.77 6.58
C ASP A 67 1.16 -9.99 5.64
N ASN A 68 2.28 -10.29 5.00
CA ASN A 68 2.43 -11.46 4.13
C ASN A 68 2.49 -12.82 4.86
N ASN A 69 2.39 -12.84 6.20
CA ASN A 69 2.25 -14.03 7.02
C ASN A 69 0.82 -14.20 7.56
N GLY A 70 -0.10 -13.31 7.16
CA GLY A 70 -1.49 -13.32 7.63
C GLY A 70 -1.72 -12.65 8.98
N ILE A 71 -0.73 -11.96 9.55
CA ILE A 71 -0.89 -11.24 10.82
C ILE A 71 -1.67 -9.95 10.60
N ILE A 72 -2.75 -9.77 11.35
CA ILE A 72 -3.64 -8.62 11.22
C ILE A 72 -2.92 -7.34 11.65
N LEU A 73 -2.78 -6.43 10.70
CA LEU A 73 -2.22 -5.09 10.88
C LEU A 73 -3.30 -4.03 11.07
N GLY A 74 -4.50 -4.28 10.56
CA GLY A 74 -5.60 -3.34 10.63
C GLY A 74 -6.95 -3.94 10.28
N LEU A 75 -7.99 -3.37 10.87
CA LEU A 75 -9.40 -3.64 10.59
C LEU A 75 -10.05 -2.30 10.22
N PRO A 76 -9.94 -1.85 8.97
CA PRO A 76 -10.43 -0.55 8.54
C PRO A 76 -11.96 -0.48 8.65
N PRO A 77 -12.51 0.67 9.06
CA PRO A 77 -13.95 0.82 9.26
C PRO A 77 -14.76 0.94 7.95
N GLY A 78 -14.11 0.93 6.81
CA GLY A 78 -14.73 1.10 5.48
C GLY A 78 -13.87 0.51 4.37
N ASP A 79 -14.21 0.86 3.15
CA ASP A 79 -13.62 0.40 1.90
C ASP A 79 -12.38 1.19 1.45
N MET A 80 -11.92 2.12 2.28
CA MET A 80 -10.77 2.98 1.99
C MET A 80 -9.71 2.85 3.08
N VAL A 81 -8.45 2.68 2.66
CA VAL A 81 -7.31 2.59 3.59
C VAL A 81 -6.20 3.55 3.15
N ASN A 82 -5.72 4.36 4.09
CA ASN A 82 -4.51 5.15 3.91
C ASN A 82 -3.29 4.32 4.35
N PHE A 83 -2.41 3.99 3.43
CA PHE A 83 -1.21 3.19 3.68
C PHE A 83 0.01 4.02 4.10
N GLN A 84 -0.05 5.35 4.04
CA GLN A 84 1.07 6.22 4.41
C GLN A 84 1.59 6.01 5.84
N PRO A 85 0.75 5.78 6.88
CA PRO A 85 1.25 5.56 8.24
C PRO A 85 1.93 4.21 8.46
N ALA A 86 1.72 3.25 7.55
CA ALA A 86 2.33 1.94 7.64
C ALA A 86 3.77 2.01 7.10
N GLY A 87 4.73 1.37 7.73
CA GLY A 87 6.12 1.29 7.24
C GLY A 87 6.22 0.58 5.89
N PRO A 88 7.41 0.62 5.23
CA PRO A 88 7.64 -0.08 3.98
C PRO A 88 7.47 -1.60 4.12
N GLY A 89 7.13 -2.27 3.02
CA GLY A 89 6.92 -3.71 2.96
C GLY A 89 5.65 -4.10 2.21
N GLU A 90 5.33 -5.36 2.24
CA GLU A 90 4.15 -5.94 1.61
C GLU A 90 3.03 -6.14 2.63
N CYS A 91 1.80 -5.89 2.24
CA CYS A 91 0.62 -6.29 2.99
C CYS A 91 -0.49 -6.78 2.05
N TRP A 92 -1.42 -7.53 2.62
CA TRP A 92 -2.57 -8.10 1.92
C TRP A 92 -3.86 -7.53 2.47
N VAL A 93 -4.81 -7.23 1.59
CA VAL A 93 -6.15 -6.78 1.96
C VAL A 93 -7.15 -7.86 1.57
N TRP A 94 -7.83 -8.37 2.55
CA TRP A 94 -8.86 -9.41 2.45
C TRP A 94 -10.24 -8.80 2.64
N GLY A 95 -11.25 -9.39 2.03
CA GLY A 95 -12.65 -9.20 2.41
C GLY A 95 -13.03 -10.19 3.51
N LEU A 96 -13.80 -9.73 4.46
CA LEU A 96 -14.38 -10.55 5.53
C LEU A 96 -15.89 -10.40 5.53
N SER A 97 -16.59 -11.44 5.12
CA SER A 97 -18.03 -11.55 5.31
C SER A 97 -18.31 -12.20 6.65
N TYR A 98 -19.19 -11.63 7.46
CA TYR A 98 -19.44 -12.15 8.78
C TYR A 98 -20.86 -11.86 9.30
N SER A 99 -21.25 -12.58 10.34
CA SER A 99 -22.40 -12.31 11.19
C SER A 99 -21.94 -12.18 12.64
N GLY A 100 -22.73 -11.53 13.48
CA GLY A 100 -22.32 -11.27 14.87
C GLY A 100 -21.28 -10.14 14.98
N ASN A 101 -20.34 -10.31 15.89
CA ASN A 101 -19.28 -9.33 16.16
C ASN A 101 -17.91 -9.86 15.71
N ILE A 102 -17.05 -8.97 15.23
CA ILE A 102 -15.64 -9.31 14.98
C ILE A 102 -14.97 -9.55 16.35
N THR A 103 -14.29 -10.70 16.47
CA THR A 103 -13.52 -11.10 17.66
C THR A 103 -12.02 -11.01 17.44
N ALA A 104 -11.61 -10.96 16.20
CA ALA A 104 -10.20 -10.83 15.81
C ALA A 104 -9.61 -9.48 16.26
N GLN A 105 -8.33 -9.50 16.63
CA GLN A 105 -7.59 -8.34 17.10
C GLN A 105 -6.32 -8.12 16.27
N LEU A 106 -5.73 -6.94 16.39
CA LEU A 106 -4.42 -6.67 15.81
C LEU A 106 -3.37 -7.62 16.39
N GLY A 107 -2.57 -8.21 15.53
CA GLY A 107 -1.56 -9.20 15.90
C GLY A 107 -2.04 -10.66 15.84
N ASP A 108 -3.34 -10.91 15.69
CA ASP A 108 -3.84 -12.25 15.41
C ASP A 108 -3.51 -12.68 13.98
N ASN A 109 -3.45 -14.00 13.75
CA ASN A 109 -3.32 -14.51 12.38
C ASN A 109 -4.70 -14.76 11.78
N ALA A 110 -5.07 -13.99 10.74
CA ALA A 110 -6.40 -14.00 10.14
C ALA A 110 -6.83 -15.37 9.57
N THR A 111 -5.88 -16.24 9.24
CA THR A 111 -6.16 -17.58 8.70
C THR A 111 -6.17 -18.67 9.75
N MET A 112 -5.85 -18.36 11.01
CA MET A 112 -5.68 -19.34 12.09
C MET A 112 -6.66 -19.12 13.25
N VAL A 113 -7.22 -17.94 13.41
CA VAL A 113 -8.15 -17.63 14.52
C VAL A 113 -9.57 -17.42 14.01
N PRO A 114 -10.59 -17.64 14.85
CA PRO A 114 -11.95 -17.20 14.54
C PRO A 114 -12.02 -15.68 14.43
N LEU A 115 -12.52 -15.18 13.30
CA LEU A 115 -12.59 -13.74 13.04
C LEU A 115 -13.90 -13.11 13.57
N SER A 116 -14.91 -13.92 13.84
CA SER A 116 -16.21 -13.50 14.37
C SER A 116 -16.72 -14.50 15.42
N ASP A 117 -17.60 -14.05 16.30
CA ASP A 117 -18.33 -14.89 17.28
C ASP A 117 -19.48 -15.70 16.64
N SER A 118 -19.69 -15.57 15.34
CA SER A 118 -20.69 -16.30 14.57
C SER A 118 -20.08 -16.82 13.26
N CYS A 119 -20.85 -16.93 12.17
CA CYS A 119 -20.27 -17.34 10.89
C CYS A 119 -19.38 -16.23 10.30
N TYR A 120 -18.30 -16.64 9.67
CA TYR A 120 -17.43 -15.75 8.91
C TYR A 120 -16.75 -16.50 7.77
N ASP A 121 -16.32 -15.75 6.77
CA ASP A 121 -15.51 -16.24 5.67
C ASP A 121 -14.66 -15.14 5.09
N LEU A 122 -13.38 -15.45 4.82
CA LEU A 122 -12.47 -14.55 4.11
C LEU A 122 -12.69 -14.69 2.60
N SER A 123 -12.40 -13.63 1.87
CA SER A 123 -12.44 -13.65 0.41
C SER A 123 -11.50 -14.72 -0.18
N ASP A 124 -11.89 -15.28 -1.32
CA ASP A 124 -11.12 -16.30 -2.05
C ASP A 124 -9.76 -15.80 -2.55
N ASN A 125 -9.59 -14.49 -2.60
CA ASN A 125 -8.37 -13.80 -2.99
C ASN A 125 -8.08 -12.62 -2.06
N PHE A 126 -6.91 -12.03 -2.22
CA PHE A 126 -6.52 -10.79 -1.55
C PHE A 126 -5.91 -9.80 -2.55
N ILE A 127 -5.87 -8.54 -2.13
CA ILE A 127 -5.17 -7.48 -2.86
C ILE A 127 -3.79 -7.32 -2.22
N THR A 128 -2.73 -7.42 -3.03
CA THR A 128 -1.36 -7.17 -2.58
C THR A 128 -1.04 -5.69 -2.69
N VAL A 129 -0.58 -5.09 -1.60
CA VAL A 129 -0.10 -3.70 -1.58
C VAL A 129 1.37 -3.67 -1.23
N PHE A 130 2.18 -3.24 -2.18
CA PHE A 130 3.61 -2.98 -1.99
C PHE A 130 3.79 -1.53 -1.55
N ARG A 131 4.48 -1.34 -0.43
CA ARG A 131 4.72 -0.02 0.18
C ARG A 131 6.21 0.26 0.16
N ASP A 132 6.63 1.16 -0.72
CA ASP A 132 8.02 1.51 -0.91
C ASP A 132 8.31 2.89 -0.30
N SER A 133 9.40 3.00 0.42
CA SER A 133 9.94 4.31 0.78
C SER A 133 10.74 4.87 -0.39
N VAL A 134 10.67 6.18 -0.59
CA VAL A 134 11.53 6.90 -1.52
C VAL A 134 12.38 7.90 -0.76
N SER A 135 13.64 8.03 -1.16
CA SER A 135 14.58 9.02 -0.61
C SER A 135 15.48 9.53 -1.73
N GLY A 136 15.66 10.84 -1.83
CA GLY A 136 16.64 11.43 -2.72
C GLY A 136 18.09 11.18 -2.30
N GLY A 137 18.31 10.78 -1.04
CA GLY A 137 19.65 10.64 -0.46
C GLY A 137 20.36 11.98 -0.30
N ASP A 138 21.65 11.90 -0.06
CA ASP A 138 22.54 13.04 -0.01
C ASP A 138 23.26 13.21 -1.34
N MET A 139 23.37 14.47 -1.79
CA MET A 139 24.12 14.81 -3.00
C MET A 139 25.58 15.12 -2.64
N ILE A 140 26.49 14.54 -3.38
CA ILE A 140 27.92 14.80 -3.26
C ILE A 140 28.54 15.08 -4.62
N THR A 141 29.64 15.83 -4.67
CA THR A 141 30.50 15.89 -5.83
C THR A 141 31.46 14.71 -5.80
N ASP A 142 31.67 14.08 -6.95
CA ASP A 142 32.30 12.77 -7.12
C ASP A 142 33.70 12.59 -6.54
N GLU A 143 34.51 13.63 -6.48
CA GLU A 143 35.95 13.47 -6.20
C GLU A 143 36.36 13.74 -4.74
N MET A 144 35.55 14.46 -3.96
CA MET A 144 35.93 14.85 -2.59
C MET A 144 34.81 14.75 -1.56
N GLY A 145 33.63 14.25 -1.91
CA GLY A 145 32.52 14.11 -0.98
C GLY A 145 31.98 15.45 -0.45
N ASN A 146 32.21 16.55 -1.19
CA ASN A 146 31.71 17.88 -0.81
C ASN A 146 30.32 18.09 -1.39
N ASP A 147 29.46 18.76 -0.63
CA ASP A 147 28.13 19.20 -1.05
C ASP A 147 28.13 20.60 -1.74
N THR A 148 29.28 21.22 -1.82
CA THR A 148 29.45 22.60 -2.33
C THR A 148 30.62 22.67 -3.30
N VAL A 149 30.35 23.18 -4.49
CA VAL A 149 31.36 23.42 -5.54
C VAL A 149 31.26 24.85 -6.06
N GLN A 150 32.41 25.51 -6.23
CA GLN A 150 32.49 26.80 -6.85
C GLN A 150 32.87 26.65 -8.33
N VAL A 151 32.08 27.23 -9.23
CA VAL A 151 32.32 27.25 -10.69
C VAL A 151 32.61 28.66 -11.19
N CYS A 152 33.56 28.78 -12.10
CA CYS A 152 33.84 30.05 -12.80
C CYS A 152 33.04 30.10 -14.11
N LEU A 153 32.20 31.11 -14.25
CA LEU A 153 31.39 31.31 -15.45
C LEU A 153 32.18 32.23 -16.44
N ASP A 154 33.17 31.68 -17.11
CA ASP A 154 34.08 32.39 -18.02
C ASP A 154 33.75 32.20 -19.51
N GLY A 155 32.60 31.59 -19.82
CA GLY A 155 32.15 31.27 -21.17
C GLY A 155 32.60 29.90 -21.67
N MET A 156 33.43 29.18 -20.89
CA MET A 156 33.79 27.80 -21.21
C MET A 156 32.84 26.80 -20.47
N PRO A 157 32.62 25.60 -21.04
CA PRO A 157 31.84 24.59 -20.41
C PRO A 157 32.37 24.24 -18.99
N GLN A 158 31.56 24.43 -17.99
CA GLN A 158 31.84 24.03 -16.61
C GLN A 158 30.96 22.83 -16.28
N VAL A 159 31.50 21.66 -16.52
CA VAL A 159 30.81 20.40 -16.26
C VAL A 159 31.22 19.85 -14.89
N ILE A 160 30.22 19.61 -14.05
CA ILE A 160 30.40 18.99 -12.74
C ILE A 160 29.65 17.67 -12.77
N SER A 161 30.27 16.61 -12.31
CA SER A 161 29.57 15.36 -12.05
C SER A 161 29.16 15.28 -10.57
N PHE A 162 28.05 14.62 -10.37
CA PHE A 162 27.43 14.45 -9.07
C PHE A 162 27.24 12.97 -8.80
N ASP A 163 27.26 12.63 -7.53
CA ASP A 163 26.88 11.32 -7.06
C ASP A 163 25.81 11.47 -5.97
N SER A 164 25.10 10.39 -5.70
CA SER A 164 24.08 10.35 -4.63
C SER A 164 24.35 9.18 -3.70
N VAL A 165 24.23 9.43 -2.41
CA VAL A 165 24.42 8.42 -1.36
C VAL A 165 23.14 8.26 -0.57
N GLY A 166 22.71 7.00 -0.40
CA GLY A 166 21.50 6.70 0.39
C GLY A 166 20.18 7.00 -0.33
N ASN A 167 20.20 7.22 -1.65
CA ASN A 167 18.97 7.30 -2.42
C ASN A 167 18.25 5.95 -2.44
N VAL A 168 16.92 5.99 -2.31
CA VAL A 168 16.04 4.82 -2.30
C VAL A 168 14.89 5.08 -3.25
N GLY A 169 14.61 4.12 -4.12
CA GLY A 169 13.50 4.17 -5.07
C GLY A 169 13.85 3.49 -6.40
N PRO A 170 12.84 3.16 -7.21
CA PRO A 170 13.05 2.49 -8.50
C PRO A 170 13.66 3.41 -9.57
N ASN A 171 13.54 4.72 -9.41
CA ASN A 171 14.06 5.72 -10.32
C ASN A 171 14.69 6.86 -9.53
N PHE A 172 15.76 7.42 -10.11
CA PHE A 172 16.46 8.57 -9.57
C PHE A 172 16.73 9.56 -10.69
N ALA A 173 16.59 10.86 -10.41
CA ALA A 173 16.91 11.92 -11.34
C ALA A 173 17.47 13.15 -10.62
N TYR A 174 18.37 13.85 -11.26
CA TYR A 174 18.91 15.12 -10.76
C TYR A 174 18.01 16.28 -11.16
N VAL A 175 17.86 17.24 -10.29
CA VAL A 175 17.10 18.47 -10.51
C VAL A 175 17.98 19.66 -10.16
N VAL A 176 18.13 20.59 -11.10
CA VAL A 176 18.84 21.85 -10.87
C VAL A 176 17.83 22.94 -10.54
N THR A 177 18.00 23.59 -9.39
CA THR A 177 17.15 24.70 -8.95
C THR A 177 17.94 25.95 -8.69
N ASP A 178 17.27 27.11 -8.61
CA ASP A 178 17.83 28.32 -8.00
C ASP A 178 17.74 28.23 -6.46
N ASN A 179 18.23 29.25 -5.77
CA ASN A 179 18.21 29.34 -4.30
C ASN A 179 16.80 29.50 -3.69
N ASN A 180 15.76 29.65 -4.50
CA ASN A 180 14.36 29.69 -4.09
C ASN A 180 13.62 28.38 -4.39
N GLY A 181 14.34 27.38 -4.89
CA GLY A 181 13.76 26.08 -5.27
C GLY A 181 13.07 26.07 -6.66
N THR A 182 13.21 27.13 -7.47
CA THR A 182 12.67 27.15 -8.81
C THR A 182 13.48 26.24 -9.73
N ILE A 183 12.84 25.31 -10.41
CA ILE A 183 13.50 24.37 -11.32
C ILE A 183 14.08 25.13 -12.51
N LEU A 184 15.40 25.04 -12.69
CA LEU A 184 16.13 25.58 -13.83
C LEU A 184 16.38 24.53 -14.91
N GLY A 185 16.43 23.25 -14.55
CA GLY A 185 16.62 22.17 -15.48
C GLY A 185 16.55 20.79 -14.87
N LEU A 186 16.37 19.81 -15.75
CA LEU A 186 16.35 18.38 -15.46
C LEU A 186 17.42 17.72 -16.32
N PRO A 187 18.66 17.62 -15.85
CA PRO A 187 19.75 17.02 -16.63
C PRO A 187 19.45 15.51 -16.83
N PRO A 188 19.80 14.96 -18.01
CA PRO A 188 19.52 13.56 -18.32
C PRO A 188 20.45 12.56 -17.62
N GLY A 189 21.38 13.02 -16.79
CA GLY A 189 22.37 12.20 -16.09
C GLY A 189 23.04 12.95 -14.95
N ASP A 190 24.10 12.40 -14.44
CA ASP A 190 24.90 12.86 -13.30
C ASP A 190 25.85 14.04 -13.63
N MET A 191 25.95 14.44 -14.89
CA MET A 191 26.82 15.51 -15.36
C MET A 191 26.02 16.75 -15.74
N VAL A 192 26.36 17.89 -15.14
CA VAL A 192 25.67 19.16 -15.39
C VAL A 192 26.66 20.21 -15.84
N ASN A 193 26.37 20.86 -17.00
CA ASN A 193 27.10 22.01 -17.49
C ASN A 193 26.43 23.31 -16.98
N PHE A 194 27.01 23.94 -15.96
CA PHE A 194 26.44 25.11 -15.30
C PHE A 194 26.48 26.40 -16.15
N GLN A 195 27.19 26.46 -17.25
CA GLN A 195 27.12 27.59 -18.20
C GLN A 195 25.69 27.80 -18.73
N HIS A 196 24.88 26.74 -18.82
CA HIS A 196 23.52 26.82 -19.33
C HIS A 196 22.51 27.37 -18.33
N TYR A 197 22.86 27.39 -17.03
CA TYR A 197 21.95 27.79 -15.93
C TYR A 197 22.23 29.21 -15.41
N GLN A 198 22.87 30.05 -16.20
CA GLN A 198 23.04 31.46 -15.85
C GLN A 198 21.69 32.16 -15.80
N LYS A 199 21.43 32.85 -14.72
CA LYS A 199 20.26 33.73 -14.60
C LYS A 199 20.34 34.79 -15.74
N ARG A 200 19.35 34.81 -16.63
CA ARG A 200 19.12 35.96 -17.53
C ARG A 200 18.59 37.14 -16.75
#